data_46d0d3366d8c94b37873a9340a862682
#
_entry.id   46d0d3366d8c94b37873a9340a862682
#
_cell.length_a   1.000
_cell.length_b   1.000
_cell.length_c   1.000
_cell.angle_alpha   90.00
_cell.angle_beta   90.00
_cell.angle_gamma   90.00
#
_symmetry.space_group_name_H-M   'P 1'
#
loop_
_entity.id
_entity.type
_entity.pdbx_description
1 polymer ?
#
loop_
_entity_poly.entity_id
_entity_poly.type
_entity_poly.pdbx_seq_one_letter_code
_entity_poly.pdbx_strand_id
1 'polypeptide(L)'
;MIKDNRNRLVGSYEKGAFDTAAVAGRSLRTSLDVELQQLAEQLLTDKVGAVVAIDPKTGGILCMASGPTYDPNQLTGPEKVSNYGKLALDVAGPLLNRAIQGRYEPGSTFKPLGGLIALDEGVITPSWGYPCPGRYYGCGSGKPACTHSGGGHAANLRLAIANSCNSYFTHVYRLAVDNPRYGNVKN
;
A
#
# COMPACT_ATOMS: atom_id res chain seq x y z
N MET A 1 -43.86 -2.91 -5.33
CA MET A 1 -44.28 -1.85 -4.37
C MET A 1 -44.95 -0.70 -5.13
N ILE A 2 -46.12 -0.25 -4.72
CA ILE A 2 -46.82 0.90 -5.28
C ILE A 2 -46.53 2.11 -4.40
N LYS A 3 -46.18 3.22 -5.03
CA LYS A 3 -45.99 4.52 -4.34
C LYS A 3 -47.00 5.53 -4.87
N ASP A 4 -47.46 6.39 -3.96
CA ASP A 4 -48.33 7.53 -4.36
C ASP A 4 -47.51 8.65 -5.02
N ASN A 5 -48.20 9.69 -5.46
CA ASN A 5 -47.58 10.87 -6.10
C ASN A 5 -46.71 11.70 -5.15
N ARG A 6 -46.67 11.36 -3.87
CA ARG A 6 -45.79 11.93 -2.85
C ARG A 6 -44.68 10.98 -2.44
N ASN A 7 -44.47 9.92 -3.24
CA ASN A 7 -43.43 8.89 -3.02
C ASN A 7 -43.63 8.06 -1.73
N ARG A 8 -44.81 8.05 -1.14
CA ARG A 8 -45.15 7.25 0.03
C ARG A 8 -45.57 5.87 -0.39
N LEU A 9 -45.14 4.85 0.36
CA LEU A 9 -45.46 3.45 0.11
C LEU A 9 -46.95 3.22 0.40
N VAL A 10 -47.72 2.79 -0.60
CA VAL A 10 -49.15 2.55 -0.50
C VAL A 10 -49.47 1.06 -0.41
N GLY A 11 -48.59 0.21 -0.95
CA GLY A 11 -48.81 -1.24 -0.88
C GLY A 11 -47.98 -2.00 -1.91
N SER A 12 -48.24 -3.30 -2.04
CA SER A 12 -47.65 -4.15 -3.04
C SER A 12 -48.52 -4.22 -4.30
N TYR A 13 -47.90 -4.20 -5.48
CA TYR A 13 -48.58 -4.38 -6.76
C TYR A 13 -49.21 -5.79 -6.78
N GLU A 14 -50.48 -5.85 -7.21
CA GLU A 14 -51.25 -7.11 -7.28
C GLU A 14 -51.16 -7.97 -6.00
N LYS A 15 -51.27 -7.36 -4.83
CA LYS A 15 -51.21 -8.01 -3.51
C LYS A 15 -49.87 -8.78 -3.28
N GLY A 16 -48.82 -8.43 -3.99
CA GLY A 16 -47.52 -9.04 -3.81
C GLY A 16 -47.25 -10.24 -4.70
N ALA A 17 -48.12 -10.54 -5.68
CA ALA A 17 -47.92 -11.70 -6.59
C ALA A 17 -46.60 -11.69 -7.37
N PHE A 18 -46.02 -10.51 -7.55
CA PHE A 18 -44.72 -10.31 -8.21
C PHE A 18 -43.61 -9.86 -7.24
N ASP A 19 -43.88 -9.85 -5.95
CA ASP A 19 -42.84 -9.52 -4.96
C ASP A 19 -41.86 -10.67 -4.84
N THR A 20 -40.58 -10.38 -5.02
CA THR A 20 -39.50 -11.34 -4.76
C THR A 20 -39.10 -11.25 -3.29
N ALA A 21 -39.19 -12.35 -2.57
CA ALA A 21 -38.74 -12.44 -1.19
C ALA A 21 -37.25 -12.11 -1.09
N ALA A 22 -36.87 -11.31 -0.10
CA ALA A 22 -35.47 -11.06 0.17
C ALA A 22 -34.79 -12.35 0.64
N VAL A 23 -33.70 -12.71 -0.03
CA VAL A 23 -32.88 -13.86 0.36
C VAL A 23 -31.69 -13.33 1.16
N ALA A 24 -31.50 -13.86 2.37
CA ALA A 24 -30.34 -13.51 3.19
C ALA A 24 -29.03 -13.90 2.49
N GLY A 25 -28.07 -13.02 2.54
CA GLY A 25 -26.70 -13.32 2.07
C GLY A 25 -26.04 -14.42 2.91
N ARG A 26 -24.94 -14.95 2.42
CA ARG A 26 -24.11 -15.91 3.17
C ARG A 26 -23.21 -15.14 4.13
N SER A 27 -23.01 -15.72 5.33
CA SER A 27 -22.03 -15.20 6.28
C SER A 27 -20.61 -15.33 5.71
N LEU A 28 -19.80 -14.27 5.86
CA LEU A 28 -18.40 -14.25 5.50
C LEU A 28 -17.56 -14.19 6.79
N ARG A 29 -16.62 -15.10 6.93
CA ARG A 29 -15.61 -15.06 7.99
C ARG A 29 -14.33 -14.46 7.42
N THR A 30 -13.89 -13.36 8.00
CA THR A 30 -12.64 -12.67 7.63
C THR A 30 -11.53 -13.00 8.62
N SER A 31 -10.29 -12.66 8.28
CA SER A 31 -9.12 -12.74 9.15
C SER A 31 -8.89 -11.45 9.94
N LEU A 32 -9.76 -10.44 9.79
CA LEU A 32 -9.61 -9.15 10.46
C LEU A 32 -9.69 -9.31 11.98
N ASP A 33 -8.72 -8.73 12.65
CA ASP A 33 -8.71 -8.52 14.10
C ASP A 33 -9.33 -7.14 14.38
N VAL A 34 -10.48 -7.14 15.04
CA VAL A 34 -11.27 -5.91 15.25
C VAL A 34 -10.54 -4.91 16.14
N GLU A 35 -9.84 -5.39 17.17
CA GLU A 35 -9.09 -4.50 18.09
C GLU A 35 -7.91 -3.85 17.37
N LEU A 36 -7.18 -4.63 16.57
CA LEU A 36 -6.08 -4.11 15.76
C LEU A 36 -6.57 -3.14 14.68
N GLN A 37 -7.71 -3.41 14.05
CA GLN A 37 -8.34 -2.51 13.08
C GLN A 37 -8.70 -1.16 13.72
N GLN A 38 -9.36 -1.19 14.89
CA GLN A 38 -9.73 0.01 15.63
C GLN A 38 -8.50 0.83 16.04
N LEU A 39 -7.45 0.16 16.53
CA LEU A 39 -6.20 0.83 16.87
C LEU A 39 -5.58 1.51 15.64
N ALA A 40 -5.53 0.81 14.51
CA ALA A 40 -4.98 1.35 13.26
C ALA A 40 -5.75 2.60 12.79
N GLU A 41 -7.09 2.58 12.88
CA GLU A 41 -7.94 3.73 12.54
C GLU A 41 -7.73 4.90 13.49
N GLN A 42 -7.62 4.64 14.80
CA GLN A 42 -7.31 5.68 15.80
C GLN A 42 -5.94 6.33 15.55
N LEU A 43 -4.93 5.54 15.21
CA LEU A 43 -3.58 6.03 14.91
C LEU A 43 -3.53 6.87 13.62
N LEU A 44 -4.48 6.67 12.70
CA LEU A 44 -4.61 7.45 11.48
C LEU A 44 -5.49 8.71 11.63
N THR A 45 -6.04 8.98 12.81
CA THR A 45 -6.78 10.22 13.07
C THR A 45 -5.90 11.42 12.71
N ASP A 46 -6.45 12.37 11.95
CA ASP A 46 -5.77 13.57 11.45
C ASP A 46 -4.48 13.30 10.62
N LYS A 47 -4.37 12.11 10.05
CA LYS A 47 -3.24 11.73 9.19
C LYS A 47 -3.69 11.26 7.82
N VAL A 48 -2.81 11.45 6.84
CA VAL A 48 -2.98 10.92 5.49
C VAL A 48 -2.04 9.73 5.32
N GLY A 49 -2.60 8.54 5.12
CA GLY A 49 -1.79 7.34 5.01
C GLY A 49 -2.62 6.06 5.08
N ALA A 50 -1.94 4.93 5.27
CA ALA A 50 -2.57 3.64 5.45
C ALA A 50 -1.79 2.77 6.44
N VAL A 51 -2.49 1.85 7.10
CA VAL A 51 -1.91 0.79 7.91
C VAL A 51 -2.44 -0.55 7.40
N VAL A 52 -1.55 -1.48 7.11
CA VAL A 52 -1.88 -2.85 6.72
C VAL A 52 -1.05 -3.82 7.55
N ALA A 53 -1.69 -4.77 8.22
CA ALA A 53 -1.03 -5.86 8.91
C ALA A 53 -1.46 -7.20 8.28
N ILE A 54 -0.47 -8.03 7.96
CA ILE A 54 -0.68 -9.34 7.31
C ILE A 54 0.02 -10.41 8.16
N ASP A 55 -0.69 -11.49 8.45
CA ASP A 55 -0.07 -12.67 9.04
C ASP A 55 0.84 -13.35 8.00
N PRO A 56 2.16 -13.43 8.24
CA PRO A 56 3.09 -14.00 7.26
C PRO A 56 2.93 -15.50 7.04
N LYS A 57 2.26 -16.22 7.95
CA LYS A 57 2.03 -17.68 7.84
C LYS A 57 0.84 -18.01 6.96
N THR A 58 -0.22 -17.25 7.09
CA THR A 58 -1.50 -17.54 6.40
C THR A 58 -1.78 -16.62 5.23
N GLY A 59 -1.11 -15.45 5.16
CA GLY A 59 -1.43 -14.35 4.25
C GLY A 59 -2.70 -13.61 4.65
N GLY A 60 -3.30 -13.93 5.80
CA GLY A 60 -4.53 -13.29 6.28
C GLY A 60 -4.29 -11.83 6.64
N ILE A 61 -5.17 -10.95 6.17
CA ILE A 61 -5.14 -9.52 6.52
C ILE A 61 -5.75 -9.37 7.91
N LEU A 62 -4.92 -8.93 8.86
CA LEU A 62 -5.33 -8.71 10.25
C LEU A 62 -5.94 -7.30 10.45
N CYS A 63 -5.40 -6.30 9.75
CA CYS A 63 -6.04 -4.99 9.64
C CYS A 63 -5.72 -4.32 8.30
N MET A 64 -6.61 -3.45 7.86
CA MET A 64 -6.44 -2.62 6.67
C MET A 64 -7.17 -1.29 6.90
N ALA A 65 -6.43 -0.25 7.26
CA ALA A 65 -6.95 1.08 7.54
C ALA A 65 -6.41 2.11 6.54
N SER A 66 -7.24 3.08 6.18
CA SER A 66 -6.90 4.17 5.26
C SER A 66 -7.36 5.49 5.89
N GLY A 67 -6.48 6.45 6.01
CA GLY A 67 -6.78 7.79 6.52
C GLY A 67 -6.54 8.87 5.45
N PRO A 68 -7.35 9.94 5.39
CA PRO A 68 -8.61 10.10 6.13
C PRO A 68 -9.68 9.10 5.68
N THR A 69 -10.61 8.82 6.56
CA THR A 69 -11.72 7.91 6.33
C THR A 69 -13.07 8.63 6.45
N TYR A 70 -14.15 7.91 6.29
CA TYR A 70 -15.52 8.41 6.43
C TYR A 70 -16.38 7.40 7.19
N ASP A 71 -17.48 7.86 7.75
CA ASP A 71 -18.48 6.97 8.34
C ASP A 71 -19.31 6.32 7.22
N PRO A 72 -19.26 4.98 7.04
CA PRO A 72 -20.02 4.29 5.98
C PRO A 72 -21.55 4.45 6.13
N ASN A 73 -22.04 4.77 7.31
CA ASN A 73 -23.48 5.05 7.52
C ASN A 73 -23.92 6.30 6.74
N GLN A 74 -23.05 7.24 6.44
CA GLN A 74 -23.36 8.41 5.61
C GLN A 74 -23.76 8.02 4.18
N LEU A 75 -23.38 6.83 3.72
CA LEU A 75 -23.69 6.33 2.38
C LEU A 75 -24.93 5.43 2.36
N THR A 76 -25.73 5.48 3.41
CA THR A 76 -27.02 4.79 3.53
C THR A 76 -28.18 5.79 3.61
N GLY A 77 -29.41 5.30 3.41
CA GLY A 77 -30.62 6.11 3.55
C GLY A 77 -30.82 7.18 2.46
N PRO A 78 -31.73 8.13 2.71
CA PRO A 78 -32.16 9.13 1.71
C PRO A 78 -31.06 10.11 1.28
N GLU A 79 -30.12 10.41 2.19
CA GLU A 79 -29.08 11.42 1.98
C GLU A 79 -27.82 10.89 1.32
N LYS A 80 -27.76 9.58 1.00
CA LYS A 80 -26.57 8.92 0.47
C LYS A 80 -25.96 9.63 -0.75
N VAL A 81 -26.80 10.15 -1.65
CA VAL A 81 -26.33 10.81 -2.89
C VAL A 81 -25.65 12.14 -2.55
N SER A 82 -26.27 12.94 -1.69
CA SER A 82 -25.70 14.22 -1.24
C SER A 82 -24.38 14.00 -0.48
N ASN A 83 -24.35 13.02 0.43
CA ASN A 83 -23.16 12.72 1.23
C ASN A 83 -22.04 12.15 0.37
N TYR A 84 -22.35 11.26 -0.59
CA TYR A 84 -21.35 10.79 -1.56
C TYR A 84 -20.74 11.96 -2.35
N GLY A 85 -21.57 12.90 -2.80
CA GLY A 85 -21.08 14.10 -3.51
C GLY A 85 -20.11 14.93 -2.66
N LYS A 86 -20.39 15.13 -1.38
CA LYS A 86 -19.50 15.83 -0.45
C LYS A 86 -18.16 15.09 -0.30
N LEU A 87 -18.21 13.77 -0.05
CA LEU A 87 -17.02 12.94 0.10
C LEU A 87 -16.17 12.87 -1.18
N ALA A 88 -16.82 12.85 -2.35
CA ALA A 88 -16.14 12.79 -3.64
C ALA A 88 -15.42 14.10 -4.01
N LEU A 89 -15.95 15.24 -3.54
CA LEU A 89 -15.36 16.56 -3.75
C LEU A 89 -14.37 16.97 -2.65
N ASP A 90 -14.25 16.19 -1.60
CA ASP A 90 -13.33 16.46 -0.51
C ASP A 90 -11.88 16.28 -0.97
N VAL A 91 -11.11 17.36 -0.91
CA VAL A 91 -9.68 17.39 -1.30
C VAL A 91 -8.81 16.43 -0.51
N ALA A 92 -9.23 16.05 0.70
CA ALA A 92 -8.55 15.06 1.52
C ALA A 92 -8.70 13.63 0.97
N GLY A 93 -9.66 13.41 0.06
CA GLY A 93 -9.90 12.14 -0.64
C GLY A 93 -10.26 10.98 0.29
N PRO A 94 -11.31 11.10 1.13
CA PRO A 94 -11.67 10.05 2.09
C PRO A 94 -12.17 8.76 1.43
N LEU A 95 -12.67 8.84 0.18
CA LEU A 95 -13.09 7.67 -0.59
C LEU A 95 -11.91 6.87 -1.18
N LEU A 96 -10.70 7.43 -1.19
CA LEU A 96 -9.52 6.73 -1.70
C LEU A 96 -9.05 5.69 -0.68
N ASN A 97 -9.11 4.42 -1.02
CA ASN A 97 -8.49 3.38 -0.22
C ASN A 97 -6.97 3.38 -0.44
N ARG A 98 -6.25 4.09 0.42
CA ARG A 98 -4.80 4.26 0.34
C ARG A 98 -4.02 2.98 0.59
N ALA A 99 -4.61 2.04 1.32
CA ALA A 99 -3.99 0.74 1.56
C ALA A 99 -3.85 -0.11 0.29
N ILE A 100 -4.74 0.10 -0.71
CA ILE A 100 -4.77 -0.65 -1.97
C ILE A 100 -4.31 0.21 -3.15
N GLN A 101 -4.70 1.48 -3.16
CA GLN A 101 -4.52 2.38 -4.31
C GLN A 101 -3.40 3.41 -4.10
N GLY A 102 -2.93 3.58 -2.86
CA GLY A 102 -1.85 4.50 -2.54
C GLY A 102 -0.54 4.09 -3.23
N ARG A 103 0.15 5.07 -3.80
CA ARG A 103 1.47 4.89 -4.42
C ARG A 103 2.47 5.71 -3.62
N TYR A 104 3.32 5.03 -2.89
CA TYR A 104 4.33 5.63 -2.03
C TYR A 104 5.71 5.12 -2.40
N GLU A 105 6.71 5.98 -2.27
CA GLU A 105 8.10 5.57 -2.40
C GLU A 105 8.47 4.67 -1.21
N PRO A 106 8.90 3.41 -1.45
CA PRO A 106 9.18 2.47 -0.37
C PRO A 106 10.40 2.87 0.47
N GLY A 107 11.26 3.72 -0.06
CA GLY A 107 12.49 4.13 0.60
C GLY A 107 13.40 2.94 0.93
N SER A 108 14.16 3.06 2.09
CA SER A 108 15.14 2.03 2.49
C SER A 108 14.54 0.69 2.86
N THR A 109 13.21 0.60 3.04
CA THR A 109 12.53 -0.69 3.29
C THR A 109 12.57 -1.62 2.06
N PHE A 110 12.83 -1.08 0.88
CA PHE A 110 12.99 -1.85 -0.35
C PHE A 110 14.39 -2.50 -0.47
N LYS A 111 15.40 -2.05 0.27
CA LYS A 111 16.78 -2.54 0.14
C LYS A 111 16.96 -4.05 0.38
N PRO A 112 16.33 -4.68 1.39
CA PRO A 112 16.40 -6.13 1.56
C PRO A 112 15.88 -6.89 0.33
N LEU A 113 14.74 -6.45 -0.24
CA LEU A 113 14.21 -7.04 -1.47
C LEU A 113 15.17 -6.85 -2.66
N GLY A 114 15.71 -5.65 -2.82
CA GLY A 114 16.72 -5.37 -3.84
C GLY A 114 17.99 -6.23 -3.68
N GLY A 115 18.39 -6.52 -2.44
CA GLY A 115 19.49 -7.44 -2.13
C GLY A 115 19.17 -8.88 -2.53
N LEU A 116 17.96 -9.36 -2.26
CA LEU A 116 17.51 -10.69 -2.68
C LEU A 116 17.48 -10.84 -4.21
N ILE A 117 16.95 -9.85 -4.91
CA ILE A 117 16.92 -9.82 -6.38
C ILE A 117 18.37 -9.88 -6.92
N ALA A 118 19.28 -9.10 -6.37
CA ALA A 118 20.67 -9.07 -6.84
C ALA A 118 21.43 -10.37 -6.59
N LEU A 119 21.10 -11.10 -5.52
CA LEU A 119 21.62 -12.43 -5.24
C LEU A 119 21.06 -13.46 -6.23
N ASP A 120 19.76 -13.42 -6.49
CA ASP A 120 19.07 -14.32 -7.44
C ASP A 120 19.57 -14.12 -8.87
N GLU A 121 19.80 -12.87 -9.26
CA GLU A 121 20.38 -12.48 -10.54
C GLU A 121 21.89 -12.78 -10.65
N GLY A 122 22.53 -13.17 -9.55
CA GLY A 122 23.97 -13.48 -9.51
C GLY A 122 24.88 -12.27 -9.72
N VAL A 123 24.36 -11.04 -9.63
CA VAL A 123 25.16 -9.82 -9.81
C VAL A 123 25.98 -9.44 -8.59
N ILE A 124 25.63 -10.00 -7.42
CA ILE A 124 26.42 -9.91 -6.19
C ILE A 124 26.45 -11.27 -5.47
N THR A 125 27.36 -11.39 -4.50
CA THR A 125 27.39 -12.46 -3.50
C THR A 125 27.14 -11.88 -2.11
N PRO A 126 26.80 -12.68 -1.08
CA PRO A 126 26.63 -12.18 0.28
C PRO A 126 27.85 -11.44 0.85
N SER A 127 29.06 -11.81 0.38
CA SER A 127 30.34 -11.21 0.78
C SER A 127 30.76 -10.04 -0.10
N TRP A 128 30.04 -9.78 -1.19
CA TRP A 128 30.38 -8.65 -2.07
C TRP A 128 30.21 -7.32 -1.35
N GLY A 129 31.22 -6.47 -1.46
CA GLY A 129 31.28 -5.16 -0.83
C GLY A 129 31.39 -4.01 -1.83
N TYR A 130 31.05 -2.82 -1.39
CA TYR A 130 31.18 -1.58 -2.14
C TYR A 130 31.92 -0.53 -1.30
N PRO A 131 33.01 0.06 -1.79
CA PRO A 131 33.75 1.12 -1.09
C PRO A 131 32.94 2.41 -1.14
N CYS A 132 32.03 2.60 -0.17
CA CYS A 132 31.12 3.74 -0.17
C CYS A 132 31.88 5.05 0.13
N PRO A 133 31.92 6.01 -0.78
CA PRO A 133 32.55 7.29 -0.58
C PRO A 133 31.63 8.33 0.10
N GLY A 134 30.54 7.90 0.75
CA GLY A 134 29.52 8.77 1.33
C GLY A 134 28.45 9.24 0.33
N ARG A 135 28.72 9.13 -0.97
CA ARG A 135 27.78 9.49 -2.04
C ARG A 135 28.04 8.62 -3.26
N TYR A 136 26.99 8.24 -3.99
CA TYR A 136 27.15 7.52 -5.26
C TYR A 136 27.33 8.50 -6.42
N TYR A 137 28.43 8.36 -7.16
CA TYR A 137 28.79 9.27 -8.25
C TYR A 137 28.44 8.75 -9.66
N GLY A 138 27.90 7.54 -9.76
CA GLY A 138 27.55 6.90 -11.03
C GLY A 138 26.21 7.31 -11.63
N CYS A 139 25.45 8.23 -11.00
CA CYS A 139 24.13 8.69 -11.45
C CYS A 139 24.15 10.19 -11.73
N GLY A 140 24.68 10.67 -12.81
CA GLY A 140 24.52 12.07 -13.25
C GLY A 140 24.35 13.11 -12.13
N SER A 141 23.27 13.91 -12.19
CA SER A 141 22.95 14.95 -11.20
C SER A 141 22.32 14.43 -9.90
N GLY A 142 21.59 13.31 -9.96
CA GLY A 142 20.89 12.72 -8.81
C GLY A 142 21.78 11.82 -7.97
N LYS A 143 22.81 12.35 -7.31
CA LYS A 143 23.81 11.57 -6.55
C LYS A 143 23.28 11.19 -5.15
N PRO A 144 22.75 9.96 -4.92
CA PRO A 144 22.28 9.55 -3.60
C PRO A 144 23.40 9.61 -2.57
N ALA A 145 23.13 10.32 -1.47
CA ALA A 145 24.06 10.45 -0.36
C ALA A 145 23.73 9.45 0.75
N CYS A 146 24.75 8.96 1.44
CA CYS A 146 24.60 8.21 2.67
C CYS A 146 24.57 9.16 3.86
N THR A 147 23.91 8.76 4.95
CA THR A 147 23.86 9.52 6.21
C THR A 147 25.13 9.36 7.05
N HIS A 148 26.01 8.43 6.66
CA HIS A 148 27.26 8.12 7.35
C HIS A 148 28.41 8.19 6.34
N SER A 149 29.58 8.60 6.83
CA SER A 149 30.83 8.67 6.08
C SER A 149 31.82 7.65 6.63
N GLY A 150 32.69 7.16 5.75
CA GLY A 150 33.75 6.21 6.13
C GLY A 150 33.59 4.85 5.45
N GLY A 151 34.71 4.24 5.08
CA GLY A 151 34.73 2.91 4.46
C GLY A 151 34.36 1.81 5.45
N GLY A 152 33.87 0.69 4.95
CA GLY A 152 33.61 -0.52 5.74
C GLY A 152 32.14 -0.75 6.10
N HIS A 153 31.29 0.26 6.16
CA HIS A 153 29.86 0.09 6.43
C HIS A 153 29.07 -0.62 5.31
N ALA A 154 29.67 -0.81 4.15
CA ALA A 154 29.14 -1.57 3.03
C ALA A 154 30.12 -2.64 2.54
N ALA A 155 30.93 -3.20 3.46
CA ALA A 155 31.93 -4.22 3.15
C ALA A 155 31.31 -5.57 2.74
N ASN A 156 30.03 -5.76 2.97
CA ASN A 156 29.22 -6.90 2.50
C ASN A 156 27.74 -6.53 2.53
N LEU A 157 26.88 -7.39 1.94
CA LEU A 157 25.44 -7.17 1.87
C LEU A 157 24.82 -6.95 3.26
N ARG A 158 25.18 -7.75 4.26
CA ARG A 158 24.65 -7.63 5.63
C ARG A 158 24.93 -6.25 6.22
N LEU A 159 26.16 -5.77 6.11
CA LEU A 159 26.55 -4.45 6.62
C LEU A 159 25.89 -3.33 5.80
N ALA A 160 25.76 -3.50 4.50
CA ALA A 160 25.08 -2.53 3.65
C ALA A 160 23.60 -2.37 4.00
N ILE A 161 22.89 -3.46 4.36
CA ILE A 161 21.51 -3.43 4.87
C ILE A 161 21.48 -2.79 6.25
N ALA A 162 22.30 -3.26 7.20
CA ALA A 162 22.32 -2.78 8.57
C ALA A 162 22.58 -1.26 8.66
N ASN A 163 23.45 -0.75 7.81
CA ASN A 163 23.80 0.67 7.71
C ASN A 163 22.96 1.43 6.68
N SER A 164 22.00 0.78 6.03
CA SER A 164 21.16 1.41 5.00
C SER A 164 21.96 2.18 3.93
N CYS A 165 23.06 1.61 3.42
CA CYS A 165 23.99 2.27 2.52
C CYS A 165 23.35 2.59 1.15
N ASN A 166 23.10 3.85 0.87
CA ASN A 166 22.49 4.27 -0.40
C ASN A 166 23.42 4.03 -1.59
N SER A 167 24.73 4.27 -1.43
CA SER A 167 25.72 4.08 -2.50
C SER A 167 25.82 2.60 -2.91
N TYR A 168 25.83 1.68 -1.94
CA TYR A 168 25.83 0.24 -2.20
C TYR A 168 24.61 -0.17 -3.04
N PHE A 169 23.42 0.14 -2.56
CA PHE A 169 22.19 -0.29 -3.24
C PHE A 169 21.94 0.40 -4.57
N THR A 170 22.35 1.66 -4.73
CA THR A 170 22.29 2.31 -6.06
C THR A 170 23.18 1.60 -7.04
N HIS A 171 24.39 1.18 -6.63
CA HIS A 171 25.29 0.42 -7.48
C HIS A 171 24.74 -0.97 -7.80
N VAL A 172 24.21 -1.66 -6.80
CA VAL A 172 23.57 -2.99 -6.96
C VAL A 172 22.39 -2.93 -7.93
N TYR A 173 21.52 -1.94 -7.83
CA TYR A 173 20.42 -1.76 -8.77
C TYR A 173 20.91 -1.53 -10.20
N ARG A 174 21.99 -0.77 -10.35
CA ARG A 174 22.60 -0.57 -11.66
C ARG A 174 23.16 -1.86 -12.23
N LEU A 175 23.86 -2.66 -11.43
CA LEU A 175 24.36 -3.96 -11.86
C LEU A 175 23.22 -4.90 -12.29
N ALA A 176 22.08 -4.88 -11.57
CA ALA A 176 20.92 -5.69 -11.93
C ALA A 176 20.28 -5.22 -13.24
N VAL A 177 20.13 -3.90 -13.44
CA VAL A 177 19.56 -3.33 -14.67
C VAL A 177 20.50 -3.49 -15.88
N ASP A 178 21.81 -3.31 -15.67
CA ASP A 178 22.83 -3.46 -16.72
C ASP A 178 23.24 -4.94 -16.94
N ASN A 179 22.56 -5.92 -16.30
CA ASN A 179 22.86 -7.33 -16.43
C ASN A 179 22.70 -7.79 -17.90
N PRO A 180 23.76 -8.31 -18.55
CA PRO A 180 23.69 -8.71 -19.95
C PRO A 180 22.65 -9.79 -20.28
N ARG A 181 22.18 -10.53 -19.24
CA ARG A 181 21.12 -11.53 -19.35
C ARG A 181 19.82 -10.98 -19.95
N TYR A 182 19.53 -9.71 -19.73
CA TYR A 182 18.28 -9.06 -20.18
C TYR A 182 18.45 -8.22 -21.45
N GLY A 183 19.62 -8.26 -22.09
CA GLY A 183 19.91 -7.44 -23.25
C GLY A 183 20.10 -5.95 -22.89
N ASN A 184 20.37 -5.12 -23.88
CA ASN A 184 20.49 -3.68 -23.68
C ASN A 184 19.10 -3.06 -23.43
N VAL A 185 18.73 -2.84 -22.18
CA VAL A 185 17.52 -2.09 -21.78
C VAL A 185 17.70 -0.57 -22.01
N LYS A 186 18.71 -0.18 -22.75
CA LYS A 186 19.07 1.22 -23.06
C LYS A 186 18.38 1.77 -24.30
N ASN A 187 17.20 1.22 -24.67
CA ASN A 187 16.37 1.83 -25.73
C ASN A 187 15.02 2.24 -25.17
#